data_f8273b089458c579ad6179248d806794
#
_entry.id   f8273b089458c579ad6179248d806794
#
_cell.length_a   1.000
_cell.length_b   1.000
_cell.length_c   1.000
_cell.angle_alpha   90.00
_cell.angle_beta   90.00
_cell.angle_gamma   90.00
#
_symmetry.space_group_name_H-M   'P 1'
#
loop_
_entity.id
_entity.type
_entity.pdbx_description
1 polymer ?
#
loop_
_entity_poly.entity_id
_entity_poly.type
_entity_poly.pdbx_seq_one_letter_code
_entity_poly.pdbx_strand_id
1 'polypeptide(L)' 'MTIVIYSKTNCVYCTKAKNLVKNLGLEYTEKSLEKDFGSDPSKMLEDIGKNVRLMPQIKIDFELIGGYNQLVEYFE' A
#
# COMPACT_ATOMS: atom_id res chain seq x y z
N MET A 1 -9.47 -9.23 8.60
CA MET A 1 -8.20 -8.89 7.95
C MET A 1 -8.11 -7.37 7.77
N THR A 2 -7.04 -6.79 8.22
CA THR A 2 -6.80 -5.34 8.08
C THR A 2 -5.78 -5.12 6.96
N ILE A 3 -6.20 -4.42 5.90
CA ILE A 3 -5.34 -4.16 4.76
C ILE A 3 -5.08 -2.66 4.66
N VAL A 4 -3.81 -2.27 4.61
CA VAL A 4 -3.39 -0.88 4.39
C VAL A 4 -2.55 -0.83 3.14
N ILE A 5 -2.92 0.05 2.22
CA ILE A 5 -2.19 0.26 0.96
C ILE A 5 -1.61 1.67 0.98
N TYR A 6 -0.28 1.73 1.00
CA TYR A 6 0.45 3.00 0.89
C TYR A 6 0.62 3.33 -0.58
N SER A 7 0.19 4.50 -0.99
CA SER A 7 0.15 4.91 -2.38
C SER A 7 0.71 6.31 -2.61
N LYS A 8 0.83 6.68 -3.89
CA LYS A 8 1.17 8.03 -4.32
C LYS A 8 0.44 8.34 -5.62
N THR A 9 0.42 9.60 -6.03
CA THR A 9 -0.15 10.00 -7.33
C THR A 9 0.66 9.42 -8.48
N ASN A 10 0.02 9.25 -9.64
CA ASN A 10 0.65 8.75 -10.86
C ASN A 10 1.34 7.40 -10.67
N CYS A 11 0.69 6.50 -9.96
CA CYS A 11 1.22 5.18 -9.67
C CYS A 11 0.26 4.11 -10.20
N VAL A 12 0.62 3.51 -11.33
CA VAL A 12 -0.21 2.48 -11.99
C VAL A 12 -0.39 1.26 -11.09
N TYR A 13 0.68 0.80 -10.46
CA TYR A 13 0.60 -0.38 -9.59
C TYR A 13 -0.13 -0.12 -8.28
N CYS A 14 -0.15 1.13 -7.82
CA CYS A 14 -1.01 1.50 -6.69
C CYS A 14 -2.49 1.31 -7.04
N THR A 15 -2.87 1.75 -8.23
CA THR A 15 -4.24 1.55 -8.74
C THR A 15 -4.56 0.07 -8.90
N LYS A 16 -3.62 -0.70 -9.45
CA LYS A 16 -3.79 -2.15 -9.61
C LYS A 16 -3.97 -2.85 -8.26
N ALA A 17 -3.20 -2.46 -7.25
CA ALA A 17 -3.30 -3.03 -5.92
C ALA A 17 -4.68 -2.76 -5.31
N LYS A 18 -5.15 -1.53 -5.40
CA LYS A 18 -6.48 -1.17 -4.90
C LYS A 18 -7.58 -1.96 -5.61
N ASN A 19 -7.48 -2.06 -6.93
CA ASN A 19 -8.47 -2.81 -7.72
C ASN A 19 -8.47 -4.30 -7.39
N LEU A 20 -7.30 -4.90 -7.17
CA LEU A 20 -7.20 -6.30 -6.79
C LEU A 20 -7.96 -6.56 -5.49
N VAL A 21 -7.72 -5.75 -4.47
CA VAL A 21 -8.37 -5.89 -3.17
C VAL A 21 -9.88 -5.69 -3.29
N LYS A 22 -10.31 -4.68 -4.04
CA LYS A 22 -11.74 -4.43 -4.31
C LYS A 22 -12.39 -5.62 -5.00
N ASN A 23 -11.74 -6.18 -6.02
CA ASN A 23 -12.26 -7.30 -6.78
C ASN A 23 -12.41 -8.57 -5.93
N LEU A 24 -11.61 -8.70 -4.88
CA LEU A 24 -11.73 -9.79 -3.93
C LEU A 24 -12.84 -9.56 -2.90
N GLY A 25 -13.51 -8.41 -2.96
CA GLY A 25 -14.56 -8.07 -2.01
C GLY A 25 -14.05 -7.69 -0.63
N LEU A 26 -12.79 -7.30 -0.54
CA LEU A 26 -12.16 -6.95 0.74
C LEU A 26 -12.10 -5.43 0.92
N GLU A 27 -12.20 -5.00 2.17
CA GLU A 27 -12.02 -3.60 2.52
C GLU A 27 -10.55 -3.31 2.76
N TYR A 28 -10.14 -2.06 2.52
CA TYR A 28 -8.79 -1.61 2.77
C TYR A 28 -8.77 -0.13 3.15
N THR A 29 -7.69 0.29 3.80
CA THR A 29 -7.40 1.70 4.05
C THR A 29 -6.28 2.13 3.13
N GLU A 30 -6.49 3.21 2.39
CA GLU A 30 -5.43 3.81 1.58
C GLU A 30 -4.78 4.94 2.36
N LYS A 31 -3.44 4.93 2.42
CA LYS A 31 -2.66 6.04 2.96
C LYS A 31 -1.84 6.61 1.81
N SER A 32 -2.18 7.83 1.41
CA SER A 32 -1.57 8.50 0.27
C SER A 32 -0.43 9.41 0.73
N LEU A 33 0.69 9.36 0.00
CA LEU A 33 1.83 10.23 0.27
C LEU A 33 1.40 11.70 0.33
N GLU A 34 0.59 12.13 -0.63
CA GLU A 34 0.18 13.53 -0.75
C GLU A 34 -0.87 13.92 0.28
N LYS A 35 -1.89 13.08 0.47
CA LYS A 35 -3.03 13.41 1.33
C LYS A 35 -2.77 13.14 2.81
N ASP A 36 -2.11 12.03 3.13
CA ASP A 36 -1.97 11.58 4.51
C ASP A 36 -0.63 11.95 5.13
N PHE A 37 0.37 12.22 4.32
CA PHE A 37 1.72 12.50 4.79
C PHE A 37 2.26 13.84 4.31
N GLY A 38 1.40 14.68 3.73
CA GLY A 38 1.79 16.03 3.29
C GLY A 38 2.89 16.04 2.24
N SER A 39 2.93 15.00 1.38
CA SER A 39 3.97 14.81 0.36
C SER A 39 5.38 14.66 0.94
N ASP A 40 5.49 14.25 2.21
CA ASP A 40 6.77 14.04 2.87
C ASP A 40 7.09 12.54 2.91
N PRO A 41 8.04 12.06 2.07
CA PRO A 41 8.38 10.63 2.03
C PRO A 41 8.89 10.10 3.38
N SER A 42 9.57 10.93 4.16
CA SER A 42 10.11 10.51 5.47
C SER A 42 8.99 10.11 6.42
N LYS A 43 7.89 10.88 6.43
CA LYS A 43 6.74 10.57 7.27
C LYS A 43 6.07 9.26 6.84
N MET A 44 5.94 9.05 5.54
CA MET A 44 5.37 7.82 5.02
C MET A 44 6.24 6.60 5.36
N LEU A 45 7.54 6.70 5.16
CA LEU A 45 8.48 5.62 5.47
C LEU A 45 8.47 5.27 6.96
N GLU A 46 8.34 6.27 7.81
CA GLU A 46 8.21 6.06 9.25
C GLU A 46 6.96 5.24 9.59
N ASP A 47 5.84 5.57 8.95
CA ASP A 47 4.59 4.84 9.14
C ASP A 47 4.67 3.42 8.60
N ILE A 48 5.31 3.22 7.45
CA ILE A 48 5.56 1.90 6.87
C ILE A 48 6.45 1.08 7.79
N GLY A 49 7.43 1.69 8.41
CA GLY A 49 8.37 1.03 9.31
C GLY A 49 9.58 0.41 8.63
N LYS A 50 9.82 0.75 7.37
CA LYS A 50 10.94 0.24 6.60
C LYS A 50 11.33 1.26 5.53
N ASN A 51 12.62 1.36 5.24
CA ASN A 51 13.10 2.23 4.18
C ASN A 51 12.93 1.53 2.82
N VAL A 52 11.84 1.87 2.13
CA VAL A 52 11.50 1.30 0.82
C VAL A 52 11.43 2.40 -0.22
N ARG A 53 11.62 2.06 -1.49
CA ARG A 53 11.62 3.04 -2.57
C ARG A 53 10.43 2.91 -3.51
N LEU A 54 9.82 1.73 -3.56
CA LEU A 54 8.75 1.45 -4.52
C LEU A 54 7.38 1.58 -3.86
N MET A 55 6.42 2.06 -4.62
CA MET A 55 5.01 2.06 -4.26
C MET A 55 4.25 1.20 -5.27
N PRO A 56 3.18 0.53 -4.87
CA PRO A 56 2.58 0.58 -3.52
C PRO A 56 3.39 -0.24 -2.51
N GLN A 57 3.11 0.01 -1.22
CA GLN A 57 3.52 -0.87 -0.14
C GLN A 57 2.27 -1.31 0.60
N ILE A 58 2.20 -2.56 0.98
CA ILE A 58 0.98 -3.12 1.56
C ILE A 58 1.28 -3.75 2.91
N LYS A 59 0.45 -3.45 3.92
CA LYS A 59 0.42 -4.14 5.19
C LYS A 59 -0.86 -4.96 5.28
N ILE A 60 -0.73 -6.19 5.76
CA ILE A 60 -1.86 -7.05 6.09
C ILE A 60 -1.73 -7.45 7.55
N ASP A 61 -2.77 -7.16 8.32
CA ASP A 61 -2.80 -7.39 9.77
C ASP A 61 -1.56 -6.77 10.45
N PHE A 62 -1.25 -5.54 10.04
CA PHE A 62 -0.16 -4.70 10.58
C PHE A 62 1.24 -5.17 10.20
N GLU A 63 1.36 -6.17 9.35
CA GLU A 63 2.64 -6.69 8.87
C GLU A 63 2.89 -6.27 7.42
N LEU A 64 4.06 -5.71 7.17
CA LEU A 64 4.44 -5.30 5.81
C LEU A 64 4.72 -6.54 4.96
N ILE A 65 3.94 -6.75 3.91
CA ILE A 65 4.14 -7.88 2.99
C ILE A 65 4.95 -7.51 1.75
N GLY A 66 5.06 -6.22 1.44
CA GLY A 66 5.80 -5.75 0.28
C GLY A 66 4.94 -4.95 -0.68
N GLY A 67 5.23 -5.07 -1.97
CA GLY A 67 4.56 -4.33 -3.03
C GLY A 67 3.46 -5.12 -3.73
N TYR A 68 3.15 -4.69 -4.97
CA TYR A 68 2.06 -5.30 -5.73
C TYR A 68 2.28 -6.80 -5.99
N ASN A 69 3.49 -7.20 -6.36
CA ASN A 69 3.76 -8.62 -6.64
C ASN A 69 3.54 -9.49 -5.42
N GLN A 70 3.98 -9.02 -4.26
CA GLN A 70 3.78 -9.73 -3.00
C GLN A 70 2.30 -9.81 -2.63
N LEU A 71 1.52 -8.77 -2.96
CA LEU A 71 0.07 -8.78 -2.76
C LEU A 71 -0.60 -9.86 -3.61
N VAL A 72 -0.22 -9.96 -4.89
CA VAL A 72 -0.73 -11.01 -5.79
C VAL A 72 -0.42 -12.39 -5.23
N GLU A 73 0.83 -12.62 -4.84
CA GLU A 73 1.27 -13.90 -4.27
C GLU A 73 0.52 -14.24 -2.98
N TYR A 74 0.25 -13.24 -2.17
CA TYR A 74 -0.45 -13.46 -0.90
C TYR A 74 -1.85 -14.04 -1.10
N PHE A 75 -2.54 -13.64 -2.16
CA PHE A 75 -3.90 -14.09 -2.45
C PHE A 75 -3.99 -15.19 -3.50
N GLU A 76 -2.89 -15.70 -3.97
CA GLU A 76 -2.89 -16.85 -4.87
C GLU A 76 -3.25 -18.15 -4.16
#